data_f334347653d37b5429d22adf4b854fef
#
_entry.id   f334347653d37b5429d22adf4b854fef
#
_cell.length_a   1.000
_cell.length_b   1.000
_cell.length_c   1.000
_cell.angle_alpha   90.00
_cell.angle_beta   90.00
_cell.angle_gamma   90.00
#
_symmetry.space_group_name_H-M   'P 1'
#
loop_
_entity.id
_entity.type
_entity.pdbx_description
1 polymer ?
#
loop_
_entity_poly.entity_id
_entity_poly.type
_entity_poly.pdbx_seq_one_letter_code
_entity_poly.pdbx_strand_id
1 'polypeptide(L)'
;TFFPTINKENPYALSEEEELLMDKLTHSFKTSDKLRRHIDCLLAHGCMYSIANSNRMFHASVPLNKDGSLKDVTIRGKKYKGLELMKKTGYIVREAFNNDTPKEQKLFAIDYIWYLWCGKDSPLFDKNRMTTFERYFIADPAAHTEVKGYYYQYNNDEKIIDMILDSFGVQGE
;
A
#
# COMPACT_ATOMS: atom_id res chain seq x y z
N THR A 1 3.96 -16.69 -27.67
CA THR A 1 4.45 -16.03 -26.46
C THR A 1 4.20 -14.55 -26.59
N PHE A 2 3.50 -13.94 -25.65
CA PHE A 2 3.20 -12.49 -25.66
C PHE A 2 4.43 -11.62 -25.37
N PHE A 3 5.48 -12.21 -24.85
CA PHE A 3 6.71 -11.52 -24.46
C PHE A 3 7.91 -12.23 -25.10
N PRO A 4 8.27 -11.89 -26.34
CA PRO A 4 9.31 -12.60 -27.10
C PRO A 4 10.73 -12.33 -26.56
N THR A 5 10.92 -11.25 -25.81
CA THR A 5 12.22 -10.83 -25.26
C THR A 5 12.55 -11.48 -23.91
N ILE A 6 11.58 -12.16 -23.26
CA ILE A 6 11.82 -12.80 -21.97
C ILE A 6 12.84 -13.93 -22.09
N ASN A 7 13.95 -13.78 -21.36
CA ASN A 7 14.89 -14.86 -21.10
C ASN A 7 14.37 -15.74 -19.97
N LYS A 8 14.07 -17.01 -20.24
CA LYS A 8 13.52 -17.95 -19.23
C LYS A 8 14.50 -18.29 -18.12
N GLU A 9 15.81 -18.22 -18.40
CA GLU A 9 16.87 -18.49 -17.43
C GLU A 9 17.14 -17.27 -16.52
N ASN A 10 16.90 -16.06 -17.04
CA ASN A 10 16.98 -14.81 -16.30
C ASN A 10 15.81 -13.90 -16.68
N PRO A 11 14.62 -14.09 -16.06
CA PRO A 11 13.41 -13.36 -16.42
C PRO A 11 13.47 -11.84 -16.14
N TYR A 12 14.46 -11.39 -15.38
CA TYR A 12 14.68 -9.99 -15.05
C TYR A 12 15.68 -9.28 -15.99
N ALA A 13 16.33 -10.04 -16.89
CA ALA A 13 17.18 -9.43 -17.89
C ALA A 13 16.34 -8.66 -18.92
N LEU A 14 16.71 -7.43 -19.18
CA LEU A 14 16.12 -6.58 -20.21
C LEU A 14 16.97 -6.62 -21.48
N SER A 15 16.37 -6.42 -22.65
CA SER A 15 17.12 -6.11 -23.86
C SER A 15 17.68 -4.69 -23.79
N GLU A 16 18.64 -4.34 -24.63
CA GLU A 16 19.21 -2.98 -24.70
C GLU A 16 18.13 -1.92 -24.94
N GLU A 17 17.14 -2.21 -25.78
CA GLU A 17 16.02 -1.29 -26.04
C GLU A 17 15.11 -1.13 -24.84
N GLU A 18 14.86 -2.20 -24.10
CA GLU A 18 14.07 -2.18 -22.86
C GLU A 18 14.81 -1.43 -21.75
N GLU A 19 16.13 -1.62 -21.61
CA GLU A 19 16.95 -0.83 -20.66
C GLU A 19 16.90 0.66 -20.98
N LEU A 20 17.10 1.04 -22.24
CA LEU A 20 17.00 2.43 -22.67
C LEU A 20 15.61 3.04 -22.41
N LEU A 21 14.54 2.25 -22.59
CA LEU A 21 13.18 2.69 -22.28
C LEU A 21 13.00 2.90 -20.77
N MET A 22 13.46 1.96 -19.96
CA MET A 22 13.38 2.04 -18.49
C MET A 22 14.17 3.23 -17.94
N ASP A 23 15.35 3.51 -18.51
CA ASP A 23 16.16 4.68 -18.16
C ASP A 23 15.43 6.00 -18.50
N LYS A 24 14.83 6.09 -19.68
CA LYS A 24 14.02 7.25 -20.06
C LYS A 24 12.83 7.47 -19.14
N LEU A 25 12.10 6.41 -18.80
CA LEU A 25 10.97 6.47 -17.89
C LEU A 25 11.44 6.92 -16.49
N THR A 26 12.48 6.29 -15.97
CA THR A 26 13.05 6.61 -14.65
C THR A 26 13.50 8.07 -14.61
N HIS A 27 14.20 8.54 -15.64
CA HIS A 27 14.62 9.94 -15.74
C HIS A 27 13.43 10.88 -15.76
N SER A 28 12.43 10.61 -16.59
CA SER A 28 11.21 11.42 -16.71
C SER A 28 10.47 11.56 -15.38
N PHE A 29 10.32 10.47 -14.62
CA PHE A 29 9.68 10.51 -13.29
C PHE A 29 10.52 11.29 -12.28
N LYS A 30 11.84 11.07 -12.25
CA LYS A 30 12.76 11.74 -11.30
C LYS A 30 12.90 13.24 -11.54
N THR A 31 12.75 13.71 -12.77
CA THR A 31 12.95 15.12 -13.16
C THR A 31 11.66 15.91 -13.36
N SER A 32 10.51 15.30 -13.16
CA SER A 32 9.21 15.95 -13.33
C SER A 32 8.89 16.90 -12.18
N ASP A 33 9.05 18.21 -12.39
CA ASP A 33 8.64 19.24 -11.42
C ASP A 33 7.14 19.21 -11.09
N LYS A 34 6.30 18.84 -12.07
CA LYS A 34 4.87 18.70 -11.87
C LYS A 34 4.57 17.56 -10.89
N LEU A 35 5.18 16.38 -11.11
CA LEU A 35 5.03 15.24 -10.22
C LEU A 35 5.51 15.56 -8.81
N ARG A 36 6.68 16.21 -8.69
CA ARG A 36 7.24 16.64 -7.41
C ARG A 36 6.27 17.52 -6.63
N ARG A 37 5.72 18.56 -7.27
CA ARG A 37 4.72 19.45 -6.63
C ARG A 37 3.46 18.71 -6.18
N HIS A 38 2.99 17.71 -6.94
CA HIS A 38 1.86 16.89 -6.55
C HIS A 38 2.19 16.03 -5.32
N ILE A 39 3.38 15.43 -5.28
CA ILE A 39 3.84 14.66 -4.12
C ILE A 39 3.99 15.55 -2.90
N ASP A 40 4.61 16.73 -3.03
CA ASP A 40 4.75 17.70 -1.94
C ASP A 40 3.38 18.11 -1.37
N CYS A 41 2.40 18.37 -2.22
CA CYS A 41 1.04 18.67 -1.82
C CYS A 41 0.39 17.48 -1.07
N LEU A 42 0.56 16.25 -1.60
CA LEU A 42 0.04 15.04 -0.97
C LEU A 42 0.67 14.80 0.42
N LEU A 43 1.96 15.03 0.56
CA LEU A 43 2.67 14.87 1.84
C LEU A 43 2.28 15.94 2.87
N ALA A 44 2.00 17.17 2.41
CA ALA A 44 1.60 18.27 3.27
C ALA A 44 0.16 18.13 3.78
N HIS A 45 -0.76 17.68 2.94
CA HIS A 45 -2.20 17.68 3.21
C HIS A 45 -2.82 16.28 3.29
N GLY A 46 -2.17 15.25 2.74
CA GLY A 46 -2.65 13.88 2.75
C GLY A 46 -2.50 13.21 4.11
N CYS A 47 -3.37 12.23 4.36
CA CYS A 47 -3.36 11.41 5.56
C CYS A 47 -3.84 9.99 5.25
N MET A 48 -3.53 9.06 6.15
CA MET A 48 -4.00 7.67 6.03
C MET A 48 -5.47 7.52 6.41
N TYR A 49 -6.01 8.47 7.15
CA TYR A 49 -7.42 8.56 7.53
C TYR A 49 -7.80 10.02 7.75
N SER A 50 -9.07 10.33 7.59
CA SER A 50 -9.62 11.65 7.89
C SER A 50 -10.90 11.50 8.72
N ILE A 51 -11.18 12.47 9.57
CA ILE A 51 -12.41 12.56 10.35
C ILE A 51 -13.05 13.90 10.03
N ALA A 52 -14.28 13.86 9.51
CA ALA A 52 -15.06 15.07 9.22
C ALA A 52 -16.54 14.79 9.49
N ASN A 53 -17.20 15.67 10.22
CA ASN A 53 -18.63 15.54 10.57
C ASN A 53 -18.97 14.16 11.17
N SER A 54 -18.21 13.70 12.13
CA SER A 54 -18.32 12.35 12.75
C SER A 54 -18.14 11.17 11.79
N ASN A 55 -17.83 11.43 10.53
CA ASN A 55 -17.50 10.37 9.57
C ASN A 55 -16.01 10.10 9.59
N ARG A 56 -15.67 8.81 9.50
CA ARG A 56 -14.32 8.35 9.34
C ARG A 56 -14.09 7.85 7.93
N MET A 57 -13.09 8.41 7.30
CA MET A 57 -12.71 8.08 5.93
C MET A 57 -11.29 7.52 5.92
N PHE A 58 -11.10 6.39 5.26
CA PHE A 58 -9.80 5.80 4.97
C PHE A 58 -9.86 5.06 3.63
N HIS A 59 -8.70 4.78 3.03
CA HIS A 59 -8.62 4.00 1.80
C HIS A 59 -8.55 2.52 2.13
N ALA A 60 -9.15 1.67 1.34
CA ALA A 60 -9.18 0.21 1.39
C ALA A 60 -9.67 -0.42 2.70
N SER A 61 -8.86 -0.56 3.75
CA SER A 61 -9.23 -1.37 4.91
C SER A 61 -8.57 -0.96 6.23
N VAL A 62 -9.12 -1.49 7.32
CA VAL A 62 -8.42 -1.64 8.60
C VAL A 62 -8.12 -3.13 8.76
N PRO A 63 -6.86 -3.59 8.75
CA PRO A 63 -6.52 -5.00 8.78
C PRO A 63 -7.13 -5.74 9.99
N LEU A 64 -7.83 -6.84 9.72
CA LEU A 64 -8.47 -7.69 10.72
C LEU A 64 -7.92 -9.12 10.67
N ASN A 65 -8.00 -9.81 11.79
CA ASN A 65 -7.84 -11.24 11.90
C ASN A 65 -9.12 -11.99 11.44
N LYS A 66 -9.03 -13.31 11.31
CA LYS A 66 -10.16 -14.17 10.91
C LYS A 66 -11.34 -14.12 11.89
N ASP A 67 -11.09 -13.80 13.15
CA ASP A 67 -12.11 -13.66 14.20
C ASP A 67 -12.70 -12.26 14.30
N GLY A 68 -12.35 -11.36 13.39
CA GLY A 68 -12.79 -9.96 13.36
C GLY A 68 -12.00 -9.02 14.26
N SER A 69 -11.08 -9.51 15.08
CA SER A 69 -10.24 -8.65 15.92
C SER A 69 -9.23 -7.83 15.09
N LEU A 70 -8.78 -6.67 15.63
CA LEU A 70 -7.75 -5.85 14.98
C LEU A 70 -6.45 -6.64 14.82
N LYS A 71 -5.92 -6.65 13.60
CA LYS A 71 -4.70 -7.37 13.27
C LYS A 71 -3.46 -6.58 13.64
N ASP A 72 -2.50 -7.22 14.32
CA ASP A 72 -1.17 -6.70 14.54
C ASP A 72 -0.35 -6.76 13.23
N VAL A 73 0.14 -5.61 12.78
CA VAL A 73 1.12 -5.49 11.69
C VAL A 73 2.46 -5.12 12.29
N THR A 74 3.48 -5.92 12.01
CA THR A 74 4.83 -5.68 12.55
C THR A 74 5.60 -4.73 11.65
N ILE A 75 6.07 -3.60 12.22
CA ILE A 75 6.86 -2.60 11.53
C ILE A 75 8.12 -2.34 12.37
N ARG A 76 9.30 -2.57 11.82
CA ARG A 76 10.59 -2.41 12.51
C ARG A 76 10.61 -3.09 13.90
N GLY A 77 10.08 -4.33 13.96
CA GLY A 77 10.03 -5.15 15.18
C GLY A 77 8.96 -4.77 16.21
N LYS A 78 8.16 -3.72 15.96
CA LYS A 78 7.03 -3.33 16.81
C LYS A 78 5.69 -3.61 16.13
N LYS A 79 4.70 -3.98 16.92
CA LYS A 79 3.35 -4.27 16.47
C LYS A 79 2.47 -3.04 16.55
N TYR A 80 1.69 -2.81 15.50
CA TYR A 80 0.73 -1.72 15.38
C TYR A 80 -0.59 -2.25 14.84
N LYS A 81 -1.72 -1.71 15.29
CA LYS A 81 -3.06 -2.06 14.81
C LYS A 81 -3.98 -0.84 14.83
N GLY A 82 -5.10 -0.90 14.11
CA GLY A 82 -6.12 0.16 14.08
C GLY A 82 -5.51 1.54 13.82
N LEU A 83 -5.87 2.53 14.64
CA LEU A 83 -5.39 3.91 14.53
C LEU A 83 -3.86 4.03 14.59
N GLU A 84 -3.20 3.27 15.48
CA GLU A 84 -1.74 3.35 15.62
C GLU A 84 -1.02 2.87 14.36
N LEU A 85 -1.57 1.87 13.68
CA LEU A 85 -1.06 1.43 12.37
C LEU A 85 -1.19 2.56 11.34
N MET A 86 -2.33 3.24 11.25
CA MET A 86 -2.55 4.33 10.32
C MET A 86 -1.59 5.50 10.58
N LYS A 87 -1.44 5.91 11.84
CA LYS A 87 -0.50 6.97 12.25
C LYS A 87 0.94 6.59 11.88
N LYS A 88 1.36 5.36 12.23
CA LYS A 88 2.72 4.89 11.95
C LYS A 88 3.01 4.80 10.45
N THR A 89 2.05 4.31 9.67
CA THR A 89 2.12 4.28 8.21
C THR A 89 2.32 5.67 7.62
N GLY A 90 1.48 6.63 8.00
CA GLY A 90 1.59 8.02 7.53
C GLY A 90 2.93 8.68 7.89
N TYR A 91 3.49 8.33 9.05
CA TYR A 91 4.81 8.79 9.45
C TYR A 91 5.91 8.21 8.54
N ILE A 92 5.89 6.89 8.28
CA ILE A 92 6.89 6.22 7.43
C ILE A 92 6.84 6.73 6.00
N VAL A 93 5.65 6.97 5.45
CA VAL A 93 5.52 7.56 4.11
C VAL A 93 6.26 8.90 4.04
N ARG A 94 6.18 9.74 5.06
CA ARG A 94 6.90 11.03 5.11
C ARG A 94 8.41 10.85 5.27
N GLU A 95 8.87 9.83 6.01
CA GLU A 95 10.31 9.50 6.12
C GLU A 95 10.95 9.24 4.75
N ALA A 96 10.23 8.62 3.81
CA ALA A 96 10.76 8.33 2.47
C ALA A 96 11.13 9.59 1.67
N PHE A 97 10.44 10.70 1.91
CA PHE A 97 10.60 11.96 1.18
C PHE A 97 11.38 13.03 1.97
N ASN A 98 11.57 12.83 3.27
CA ASN A 98 12.35 13.76 4.09
C ASN A 98 13.85 13.59 3.83
N ASN A 99 14.54 14.71 3.53
CA ASN A 99 15.98 14.70 3.24
C ASN A 99 16.83 14.42 4.48
N ASP A 100 16.33 14.74 5.67
CA ASP A 100 17.03 14.54 6.94
C ASP A 100 16.88 13.12 7.49
N THR A 101 16.08 12.27 6.84
CA THR A 101 15.93 10.89 7.25
C THR A 101 17.22 10.09 6.97
N PRO A 102 17.78 9.38 7.97
CA PRO A 102 18.94 8.52 7.77
C PRO A 102 18.74 7.52 6.63
N LYS A 103 19.79 7.27 5.84
CA LYS A 103 19.73 6.47 4.60
C LYS A 103 19.04 5.11 4.78
N GLU A 104 19.38 4.38 5.84
CA GLU A 104 18.80 3.06 6.11
C GLU A 104 17.29 3.14 6.40
N GLN A 105 16.88 4.13 7.18
CA GLN A 105 15.46 4.36 7.47
C GLN A 105 14.70 4.79 6.21
N LYS A 106 15.34 5.59 5.36
CA LYS A 106 14.76 6.04 4.08
C LYS A 106 14.56 4.88 3.11
N LEU A 107 15.53 3.97 3.01
CA LEU A 107 15.39 2.75 2.19
C LEU A 107 14.23 1.89 2.68
N PHE A 108 14.16 1.63 3.99
CA PHE A 108 13.01 0.92 4.56
C PHE A 108 11.67 1.62 4.23
N ALA A 109 11.61 2.94 4.32
CA ALA A 109 10.40 3.70 4.06
C ALA A 109 9.97 3.62 2.59
N ILE A 110 10.91 3.59 1.65
CA ILE A 110 10.65 3.38 0.21
C ILE A 110 10.07 1.97 -0.02
N ASP A 111 10.69 0.93 0.55
CA ASP A 111 10.20 -0.45 0.45
C ASP A 111 8.81 -0.59 1.11
N TYR A 112 8.59 0.13 2.21
CA TYR A 112 7.30 0.14 2.89
C TYR A 112 6.19 0.79 2.03
N ILE A 113 6.50 1.84 1.27
CA ILE A 113 5.54 2.42 0.29
C ILE A 113 5.17 1.39 -0.77
N TRP A 114 6.13 0.62 -1.28
CA TRP A 114 5.85 -0.49 -2.19
C TRP A 114 4.95 -1.55 -1.56
N TYR A 115 5.22 -1.95 -0.31
CA TYR A 115 4.34 -2.82 0.45
C TYR A 115 2.92 -2.27 0.57
N LEU A 116 2.74 -0.96 0.79
CA LEU A 116 1.42 -0.35 0.88
C LEU A 116 0.60 -0.53 -0.40
N TRP A 117 1.24 -0.52 -1.55
CA TRP A 117 0.60 -0.68 -2.86
C TRP A 117 0.16 -2.11 -3.19
N CYS A 118 0.86 -3.12 -2.71
CA CYS A 118 0.64 -4.49 -3.16
C CYS A 118 0.71 -5.55 -2.05
N GLY A 119 0.96 -5.14 -0.80
CA GLY A 119 1.18 -6.06 0.30
C GLY A 119 -0.10 -6.56 0.96
N LYS A 120 -0.07 -7.81 1.36
CA LYS A 120 -1.10 -8.41 2.21
C LYS A 120 -1.16 -7.65 3.55
N ASP A 121 -2.37 -7.46 4.08
CA ASP A 121 -2.62 -6.74 5.32
C ASP A 121 -2.21 -5.25 5.29
N SER A 122 -1.93 -4.72 4.09
CA SER A 122 -1.72 -3.29 3.91
C SER A 122 -3.03 -2.51 4.03
N PRO A 123 -3.07 -1.42 4.81
CA PRO A 123 -4.28 -0.60 4.93
C PRO A 123 -4.70 0.09 3.62
N LEU A 124 -3.83 0.11 2.60
CA LEU A 124 -4.14 0.68 1.29
C LEU A 124 -4.51 -0.38 0.23
N PHE A 125 -4.29 -1.66 0.50
CA PHE A 125 -4.50 -2.70 -0.50
C PHE A 125 -5.28 -3.90 0.03
N ASP A 126 -4.81 -4.52 1.11
CA ASP A 126 -5.43 -5.62 1.86
C ASP A 126 -5.94 -6.78 0.99
N LYS A 127 -5.09 -7.21 0.07
CA LYS A 127 -5.28 -8.43 -0.73
C LYS A 127 -4.02 -9.28 -0.69
N ASN A 128 -4.14 -10.56 -0.97
CA ASN A 128 -3.01 -11.47 -0.98
C ASN A 128 -2.03 -11.25 -2.14
N ARG A 129 -2.49 -10.65 -3.24
CA ARG A 129 -1.71 -10.32 -4.44
C ARG A 129 -2.46 -9.35 -5.34
N MET A 130 -1.74 -8.72 -6.25
CA MET A 130 -2.27 -7.92 -7.36
C MET A 130 -2.18 -8.77 -8.63
N THR A 131 -3.27 -8.87 -9.40
CA THR A 131 -3.35 -9.72 -10.61
C THR A 131 -3.69 -8.92 -11.86
N THR A 132 -3.27 -7.66 -11.92
CA THR A 132 -3.58 -6.77 -13.05
C THR A 132 -2.99 -7.28 -14.36
N PHE A 133 -1.70 -7.65 -14.36
CA PHE A 133 -1.03 -8.14 -15.56
C PHE A 133 -1.46 -9.56 -15.91
N GLU A 134 -1.66 -10.41 -14.92
CA GLU A 134 -2.13 -11.79 -15.10
C GLU A 134 -3.45 -11.82 -15.85
N ARG A 135 -4.37 -10.88 -15.56
CA ARG A 135 -5.67 -10.76 -16.25
C ARG A 135 -5.56 -10.43 -17.73
N TYR A 136 -4.51 -9.69 -18.11
CA TYR A 136 -4.29 -9.33 -19.52
C TYR A 136 -3.52 -10.39 -20.31
N PHE A 137 -2.60 -11.09 -19.66
CA PHE A 137 -1.58 -11.88 -20.36
C PHE A 137 -1.60 -13.38 -20.07
N ILE A 138 -2.34 -13.82 -19.05
CA ILE A 138 -2.44 -15.24 -18.68
C ILE A 138 -3.87 -15.70 -18.87
N ALA A 139 -4.07 -16.76 -19.66
CA ALA A 139 -5.39 -17.31 -19.95
C ALA A 139 -5.98 -18.13 -18.78
N ASP A 140 -5.14 -18.63 -17.86
CA ASP A 140 -5.59 -19.44 -16.73
C ASP A 140 -6.33 -18.55 -15.69
N PRO A 141 -7.65 -18.77 -15.45
CA PRO A 141 -8.43 -18.04 -14.48
C PRO A 141 -7.90 -18.15 -13.03
N ALA A 142 -7.19 -19.23 -12.69
CA ALA A 142 -6.61 -19.40 -11.36
C ALA A 142 -5.53 -18.35 -11.06
N ALA A 143 -4.82 -17.87 -12.09
CA ALA A 143 -3.86 -16.78 -11.96
C ALA A 143 -4.52 -15.42 -11.64
N HIS A 144 -5.82 -15.26 -11.91
CA HIS A 144 -6.57 -14.01 -11.69
C HIS A 144 -7.18 -13.90 -10.30
N THR A 145 -7.06 -14.94 -9.46
CA THR A 145 -7.73 -14.97 -8.17
C THR A 145 -7.00 -14.08 -7.16
N GLU A 146 -7.73 -13.11 -6.60
CA GLU A 146 -7.30 -12.27 -5.48
C GLU A 146 -8.15 -12.57 -4.26
N VAL A 147 -7.52 -12.77 -3.11
CA VAL A 147 -8.21 -12.98 -1.82
C VAL A 147 -8.10 -11.69 -1.02
N LYS A 148 -9.25 -11.08 -0.74
CA LYS A 148 -9.35 -9.88 0.10
C LYS A 148 -9.10 -10.21 1.58
N GLY A 149 -8.64 -9.22 2.35
CA GLY A 149 -8.51 -9.32 3.80
C GLY A 149 -9.85 -9.47 4.51
N TYR A 150 -9.79 -9.83 5.79
CA TYR A 150 -11.00 -10.11 6.57
C TYR A 150 -11.87 -8.88 6.83
N TYR A 151 -11.33 -7.66 6.74
CA TYR A 151 -12.12 -6.43 6.79
C TYR A 151 -13.33 -6.47 5.85
N TYR A 152 -13.14 -6.97 4.62
CA TYR A 152 -14.21 -7.05 3.62
C TYR A 152 -15.30 -8.09 3.92
N GLN A 153 -15.06 -8.99 4.88
CA GLN A 153 -16.07 -9.93 5.38
C GLN A 153 -16.91 -9.32 6.51
N TYR A 154 -16.33 -8.37 7.26
CA TYR A 154 -16.91 -7.79 8.47
C TYR A 154 -17.35 -6.33 8.32
N ASN A 155 -17.25 -5.74 7.11
CA ASN A 155 -17.58 -4.33 6.89
C ASN A 155 -19.08 -3.99 7.04
N ASN A 156 -19.94 -4.99 7.23
CA ASN A 156 -21.37 -4.84 7.56
C ASN A 156 -21.71 -5.41 8.96
N ASP A 157 -20.74 -5.83 9.74
CA ASP A 157 -20.94 -6.30 11.11
C ASP A 157 -20.82 -5.11 12.08
N GLU A 158 -21.95 -4.71 12.67
CA GLU A 158 -22.05 -3.55 13.54
C GLU A 158 -21.04 -3.60 14.69
N LYS A 159 -20.90 -4.76 15.36
CA LYS A 159 -19.97 -4.92 16.49
C LYS A 159 -18.50 -4.74 16.10
N ILE A 160 -18.15 -5.24 14.92
CA ILE A 160 -16.79 -5.11 14.41
C ILE A 160 -16.52 -3.67 13.97
N ILE A 161 -17.51 -3.00 13.34
CA ILE A 161 -17.39 -1.60 12.97
C ILE A 161 -17.29 -0.71 14.20
N ASP A 162 -18.08 -0.94 15.24
CA ASP A 162 -17.97 -0.21 16.52
C ASP A 162 -16.60 -0.39 17.14
N MET A 163 -16.07 -1.61 17.21
CA MET A 163 -14.71 -1.86 17.68
C MET A 163 -13.66 -1.08 16.86
N ILE A 164 -13.82 -1.02 15.54
CA ILE A 164 -12.93 -0.22 14.68
C ILE A 164 -13.06 1.25 15.04
N LEU A 165 -14.27 1.80 15.13
CA LEU A 165 -14.53 3.20 15.50
C LEU A 165 -13.94 3.55 16.85
N ASP A 166 -14.15 2.70 17.87
CA ASP A 166 -13.55 2.85 19.20
C ASP A 166 -12.03 2.91 19.16
N SER A 167 -11.42 2.01 18.35
CA SER A 167 -9.96 1.97 18.20
C SER A 167 -9.38 3.27 17.64
N PHE A 168 -10.21 4.06 16.98
CA PHE A 168 -9.86 5.37 16.46
C PHE A 168 -10.30 6.52 17.38
N GLY A 169 -10.93 6.23 18.50
CA GLY A 169 -11.39 7.25 19.49
C GLY A 169 -12.65 8.00 19.05
N VAL A 170 -13.48 7.39 18.20
CA VAL A 170 -14.83 7.88 17.92
C VAL A 170 -15.79 7.15 18.85
N GLN A 171 -16.35 7.86 19.79
CA GLN A 171 -17.47 7.35 20.56
C GLN A 171 -18.75 7.64 19.76
N GLY A 172 -19.56 6.60 19.55
CA GLY A 172 -20.92 6.79 19.04
C GLY A 172 -21.74 7.60 20.05
N GLU A 173 -22.53 8.52 19.54
CA GLU A 173 -23.64 9.10 20.31
C GLU A 173 -24.78 8.11 20.42
#